data_2f919701e69023cceb2ec14a89f46acd
#
_entry.id   2f919701e69023cceb2ec14a89f46acd
#
_cell.length_a   1.000
_cell.length_b   1.000
_cell.length_c   1.000
_cell.angle_alpha   90.00
_cell.angle_beta   90.00
_cell.angle_gamma   90.00
#
_symmetry.space_group_name_H-M   'P 1'
#
loop_
_entity.id
_entity.type
_entity.pdbx_description
1 polymer ?
#
loop_
_entity_poly.entity_id
_entity_poly.type
_entity_poly.pdbx_seq_one_letter_code
_entity_poly.pdbx_strand_id
1 'polypeptide(L)'
;MLSLYLAMLEDENDQARFTVIYEKYSDLMGKIALSMTNDEILALDATDDAFVSIAKNIKSFPPSDNPKYECAYIQKVIKHATINVVKKQSQSTTILSLDAFEVSIKSTPLSEAIENEEIQIIIRSIDEMSDIYKDVLTFKYVYGFSDKEIASSLNIPQNTVHQKITRGTKILRERLESKRLG
;
A
#
# COMPACT_ATOMS: atom_id res chain seq x y z
N MET A 1 20.54 11.17 -0.44
CA MET A 1 19.19 11.06 0.16
C MET A 1 19.23 10.55 1.60
N LEU A 2 19.82 9.38 1.91
CA LEU A 2 19.83 8.81 3.28
C LEU A 2 20.28 9.82 4.36
N SER A 3 21.38 10.57 4.14
CA SER A 3 21.88 11.56 5.10
C SER A 3 20.86 12.64 5.48
N LEU A 4 19.98 12.99 4.55
CA LEU A 4 18.93 13.97 4.81
C LEU A 4 17.86 13.43 5.77
N TYR A 5 17.47 12.17 5.63
CA TYR A 5 16.52 11.53 6.54
C TYR A 5 17.13 11.32 7.93
N LEU A 6 18.42 10.93 8.00
CA LEU A 6 19.14 10.76 9.28
C LEU A 6 19.24 12.06 10.06
N ALA A 7 19.38 13.20 9.38
CA ALA A 7 19.38 14.52 10.03
C ALA A 7 18.04 14.89 10.70
N MET A 8 16.96 14.17 10.38
CA MET A 8 15.63 14.35 11.03
C MET A 8 15.50 13.55 12.34
N LEU A 9 16.46 12.70 12.66
CA LEU A 9 16.44 11.79 13.80
C LEU A 9 17.52 12.23 14.81
N GLU A 10 17.09 12.47 16.03
CA GLU A 10 17.99 12.93 17.11
C GLU A 10 18.72 11.78 17.82
N ASP A 11 18.11 10.58 17.85
CA ASP A 11 18.62 9.41 18.56
C ASP A 11 19.43 8.50 17.62
N GLU A 12 20.64 8.13 18.05
CA GLU A 12 21.55 7.27 17.25
C GLU A 12 20.97 5.87 16.99
N ASN A 13 20.17 5.32 17.92
CA ASN A 13 19.52 4.04 17.72
C ASN A 13 18.41 4.14 16.65
N ASP A 14 17.66 5.25 16.66
CA ASP A 14 16.66 5.53 15.64
C ASP A 14 17.32 5.72 14.26
N GLN A 15 18.50 6.38 14.20
CA GLN A 15 19.27 6.53 12.97
C GLN A 15 19.78 5.17 12.44
N ALA A 16 20.35 4.33 13.31
CA ALA A 16 20.81 2.99 12.94
C ALA A 16 19.66 2.13 12.44
N ARG A 17 18.51 2.15 13.12
CA ARG A 17 17.31 1.44 12.74
C ARG A 17 16.76 1.91 11.39
N PHE A 18 16.69 3.22 11.20
CA PHE A 18 16.25 3.80 9.93
C PHE A 18 17.16 3.42 8.77
N THR A 19 18.48 3.39 8.97
CA THR A 19 19.46 2.97 7.96
C THR A 19 19.14 1.55 7.47
N VAL A 20 18.92 0.61 8.39
CA VAL A 20 18.56 -0.78 8.05
C VAL A 20 17.24 -0.83 7.24
N ILE A 21 16.24 -0.04 7.65
CA ILE A 21 14.95 0.03 6.95
C ILE A 21 15.16 0.59 5.52
N TYR A 22 15.93 1.66 5.39
CA TYR A 22 16.21 2.29 4.10
C TYR A 22 16.92 1.33 3.15
N GLU A 23 17.99 0.68 3.59
CA GLU A 23 18.74 -0.29 2.78
C GLU A 23 17.89 -1.49 2.36
N LYS A 24 17.04 -1.98 3.27
CA LYS A 24 16.21 -3.16 3.02
C LYS A 24 15.03 -2.88 2.09
N TYR A 25 14.43 -1.68 2.14
CA TYR A 25 13.14 -1.42 1.51
C TYR A 25 13.15 -0.35 0.41
N SER A 26 14.25 0.38 0.17
CA SER A 26 14.28 1.46 -0.82
C SER A 26 13.92 0.98 -2.22
N ASP A 27 14.52 -0.11 -2.69
CA ASP A 27 14.22 -0.68 -4.01
C ASP A 27 12.76 -1.15 -4.13
N LEU A 28 12.25 -1.80 -3.08
CA LEU A 28 10.88 -2.28 -3.06
C LEU A 28 9.89 -1.13 -3.12
N MET A 29 10.11 -0.09 -2.33
CA MET A 29 9.25 1.10 -2.29
C MET A 29 9.25 1.83 -3.63
N GLY A 30 10.42 2.01 -4.25
CA GLY A 30 10.54 2.61 -5.58
C GLY A 30 9.77 1.82 -6.65
N LYS A 31 9.90 0.49 -6.66
CA LYS A 31 9.16 -0.39 -7.57
C LYS A 31 7.66 -0.31 -7.37
N ILE A 32 7.18 -0.29 -6.12
CA ILE A 32 5.75 -0.15 -5.81
C ILE A 32 5.23 1.21 -6.30
N ALA A 33 5.93 2.31 -5.98
CA ALA A 33 5.54 3.64 -6.42
C ALA A 33 5.51 3.75 -7.95
N LEU A 34 6.54 3.22 -8.63
CA LEU A 34 6.62 3.22 -10.09
C LEU A 34 5.48 2.41 -10.72
N SER A 35 5.16 1.23 -10.17
CA SER A 35 4.03 0.42 -10.65
C SER A 35 2.68 1.10 -10.51
N MET A 36 2.53 2.01 -9.54
CA MET A 36 1.31 2.76 -9.30
C MET A 36 1.21 4.04 -10.13
N THR A 37 2.32 4.71 -10.41
CA THR A 37 2.34 6.00 -11.09
C THR A 37 2.62 5.90 -12.58
N ASN A 38 3.36 4.87 -12.98
CA ASN A 38 3.98 4.71 -14.30
C ASN A 38 4.80 5.94 -14.70
N ASP A 39 5.32 6.69 -13.71
CA ASP A 39 6.08 7.93 -13.85
C ASP A 39 7.23 7.93 -12.83
N GLU A 40 8.48 8.00 -13.30
CA GLU A 40 9.67 7.92 -12.46
C GLU A 40 9.80 9.11 -11.48
N ILE A 41 9.40 10.30 -11.92
CA ILE A 41 9.48 11.50 -11.08
C ILE A 41 8.49 11.41 -9.94
N LEU A 42 7.25 11.02 -10.23
CA LEU A 42 6.22 10.83 -9.20
C LEU A 42 6.55 9.66 -8.27
N ALA A 43 7.15 8.59 -8.80
CA ALA A 43 7.58 7.46 -7.99
C ALA A 43 8.71 7.85 -7.03
N LEU A 44 9.63 8.70 -7.48
CA LEU A 44 10.70 9.22 -6.64
C LEU A 44 10.15 10.12 -5.53
N ASP A 45 9.31 11.10 -5.88
CA ASP A 45 8.67 12.00 -4.91
C ASP A 45 7.86 11.21 -3.86
N ALA A 46 7.12 10.18 -4.30
CA ALA A 46 6.35 9.33 -3.41
C ALA A 46 7.25 8.51 -2.46
N THR A 47 8.38 8.03 -2.96
CA THR A 47 9.35 7.27 -2.17
C THR A 47 10.01 8.18 -1.12
N ASP A 48 10.34 9.41 -1.49
CA ASP A 48 10.88 10.41 -0.56
C ASP A 48 9.87 10.79 0.52
N ASP A 49 8.62 11.11 0.15
CA ASP A 49 7.53 11.40 1.10
C ASP A 49 7.29 10.23 2.07
N ALA A 50 7.39 8.99 1.57
CA ALA A 50 7.24 7.79 2.38
C ALA A 50 8.38 7.64 3.40
N PHE A 51 9.64 7.84 3.02
CA PHE A 51 10.76 7.78 3.95
C PHE A 51 10.73 8.91 4.97
N VAL A 52 10.32 10.12 4.59
CA VAL A 52 10.08 11.22 5.53
C VAL A 52 9.01 10.83 6.57
N SER A 53 7.93 10.18 6.12
CA SER A 53 6.89 9.69 7.03
C SER A 53 7.40 8.62 7.98
N ILE A 54 8.25 7.70 7.51
CA ILE A 54 8.87 6.65 8.35
C ILE A 54 9.80 7.29 9.38
N ALA A 55 10.66 8.24 8.97
CA ALA A 55 11.56 8.93 9.89
C ALA A 55 10.81 9.65 11.01
N LYS A 56 9.75 10.39 10.67
CA LYS A 56 8.90 11.08 11.65
C LYS A 56 8.20 10.14 12.64
N ASN A 57 7.94 8.90 12.21
CA ASN A 57 7.19 7.91 12.98
C ASN A 57 8.05 6.67 13.32
N ILE A 58 9.37 6.81 13.38
CA ILE A 58 10.30 5.68 13.54
C ILE A 58 9.99 4.82 14.77
N LYS A 59 9.57 5.45 15.87
CA LYS A 59 9.19 4.75 17.11
C LYS A 59 7.95 3.87 16.96
N SER A 60 7.10 4.16 16.00
CA SER A 60 5.88 3.38 15.68
C SER A 60 6.12 2.34 14.58
N PHE A 61 7.34 2.27 14.03
CA PHE A 61 7.69 1.26 13.04
C PHE A 61 7.67 -0.13 13.69
N PRO A 62 7.10 -1.16 13.03
CA PRO A 62 7.02 -2.52 13.57
C PRO A 62 8.40 -3.06 13.98
N PRO A 63 8.47 -3.86 15.05
CA PRO A 63 9.73 -4.50 15.47
C PRO A 63 10.22 -5.50 14.41
N SER A 64 11.56 -5.62 14.29
CA SER A 64 12.24 -6.41 13.25
C SER A 64 12.10 -7.94 13.38
N ASP A 65 11.47 -8.42 14.45
CA ASP A 65 11.21 -9.84 14.69
C ASP A 65 10.03 -10.40 13.87
N ASN A 66 9.25 -9.54 13.22
CA ASN A 66 8.14 -9.95 12.38
C ASN A 66 8.16 -9.31 10.97
N PRO A 67 8.85 -9.93 10.00
CA PRO A 67 8.98 -9.41 8.64
C PRO A 67 7.63 -9.16 7.93
N LYS A 68 6.58 -9.91 8.29
CA LYS A 68 5.25 -9.72 7.71
C LYS A 68 4.63 -8.38 8.10
N TYR A 69 4.80 -7.96 9.36
CA TYR A 69 4.33 -6.66 9.84
C TYR A 69 5.14 -5.52 9.25
N GLU A 70 6.47 -5.69 9.13
CA GLU A 70 7.33 -4.70 8.48
C GLU A 70 6.88 -4.47 7.03
N CYS A 71 6.75 -5.55 6.24
CA CYS A 71 6.32 -5.46 4.84
C CYS A 71 4.94 -4.82 4.71
N ALA A 72 3.96 -5.20 5.52
CA ALA A 72 2.63 -4.61 5.50
C ALA A 72 2.67 -3.10 5.82
N TYR A 73 3.50 -2.70 6.79
CA TYR A 73 3.68 -1.30 7.14
C TYR A 73 4.31 -0.50 5.99
N ILE A 74 5.39 -1.01 5.41
CA ILE A 74 6.09 -0.39 4.27
C ILE A 74 5.14 -0.19 3.09
N GLN A 75 4.38 -1.23 2.73
CA GLN A 75 3.40 -1.12 1.64
C GLN A 75 2.35 -0.06 1.92
N LYS A 76 1.81 -0.03 3.14
CA LYS A 76 0.84 0.97 3.54
C LYS A 76 1.41 2.39 3.38
N VAL A 77 2.63 2.61 3.88
CA VAL A 77 3.27 3.93 3.85
C VAL A 77 3.53 4.39 2.41
N ILE A 78 4.16 3.54 1.58
CA ILE A 78 4.48 3.93 0.20
C ILE A 78 3.22 4.18 -0.63
N LYS A 79 2.17 3.38 -0.46
CA LYS A 79 0.91 3.58 -1.20
C LYS A 79 0.21 4.86 -0.80
N HIS A 80 0.19 5.18 0.50
CA HIS A 80 -0.31 6.48 0.97
C HIS A 80 0.45 7.66 0.35
N ALA A 81 1.77 7.60 0.38
CA ALA A 81 2.61 8.64 -0.21
C ALA A 81 2.35 8.78 -1.71
N THR A 82 2.29 7.66 -2.44
CA THR A 82 2.01 7.66 -3.88
C THR A 82 0.65 8.28 -4.21
N ILE A 83 -0.42 7.89 -3.52
CA ILE A 83 -1.75 8.47 -3.70
C ILE A 83 -1.73 9.98 -3.42
N ASN A 84 -1.02 10.43 -2.39
CA ASN A 84 -0.93 11.84 -2.05
C ASN A 84 -0.18 12.65 -3.12
N VAL A 85 0.93 12.14 -3.64
CA VAL A 85 1.70 12.77 -4.72
C VAL A 85 0.85 12.91 -5.99
N VAL A 86 0.20 11.82 -6.41
CA VAL A 86 -0.69 11.84 -7.58
C VAL A 86 -1.86 12.82 -7.40
N LYS A 87 -2.47 12.88 -6.21
CA LYS A 87 -3.53 13.84 -5.91
C LYS A 87 -3.05 15.29 -5.98
N LYS A 88 -1.86 15.61 -5.44
CA LYS A 88 -1.28 16.95 -5.52
C LYS A 88 -1.09 17.38 -6.97
N GLN A 89 -0.59 16.47 -7.81
CA GLN A 89 -0.38 16.75 -9.23
C GLN A 89 -1.71 16.93 -9.98
N SER A 90 -2.72 16.12 -9.71
CA SER A 90 -4.04 16.23 -10.36
C SER A 90 -4.79 17.51 -9.96
N GLN A 91 -4.55 18.04 -8.76
CA GLN A 91 -5.08 19.35 -8.34
C GLN A 91 -4.37 20.53 -9.03
N SER A 92 -3.15 20.33 -9.50
CA SER A 92 -2.39 21.33 -10.28
C SER A 92 -2.73 21.28 -11.77
N THR A 93 -3.33 20.21 -12.26
CA THR A 93 -3.73 20.04 -13.67
C THR A 93 -5.20 19.64 -13.69
N THR A 94 -6.03 20.51 -14.23
CA THR A 94 -7.47 20.31 -14.40
C THR A 94 -7.78 18.95 -15.01
N ILE A 95 -8.50 18.12 -14.26
CA ILE A 95 -9.27 16.94 -14.70
C ILE A 95 -8.53 15.96 -15.61
N LEU A 96 -7.86 14.99 -15.01
CA LEU A 96 -7.74 13.68 -15.61
C LEU A 96 -8.52 12.69 -14.75
N SER A 97 -9.48 12.04 -15.38
CA SER A 97 -10.41 11.10 -14.81
C SER A 97 -9.71 10.00 -14.01
N LEU A 98 -10.23 9.70 -12.83
CA LEU A 98 -9.82 8.59 -11.95
C LEU A 98 -9.93 7.19 -12.60
N ASP A 99 -10.46 7.11 -13.82
CA ASP A 99 -10.67 5.85 -14.57
C ASP A 99 -9.37 5.22 -15.13
N ALA A 100 -8.21 5.90 -14.99
CA ALA A 100 -6.93 5.40 -15.49
C ALA A 100 -6.11 4.64 -14.44
N PHE A 101 -6.60 4.46 -13.22
CA PHE A 101 -5.90 3.76 -12.17
C PHE A 101 -6.24 2.25 -12.14
N GLU A 102 -6.21 1.59 -13.29
CA GLU A 102 -6.03 0.14 -13.34
C GLU A 102 -4.60 -0.19 -12.91
N VAL A 103 -4.39 -0.31 -11.60
CA VAL A 103 -3.21 -1.00 -11.11
C VAL A 103 -3.35 -2.46 -11.54
N SER A 104 -2.72 -2.78 -12.64
CA SER A 104 -2.49 -4.17 -13.01
C SER A 104 -1.66 -4.80 -11.90
N ILE A 105 -2.31 -5.55 -11.00
CA ILE A 105 -1.68 -6.35 -9.94
C ILE A 105 -0.97 -7.58 -10.56
N LYS A 106 -0.69 -7.53 -11.85
CA LYS A 106 0.15 -8.52 -12.50
C LYS A 106 1.58 -8.32 -12.00
N SER A 107 1.95 -9.14 -11.02
CA SER A 107 3.29 -9.25 -10.45
C SER A 107 3.82 -7.99 -9.75
N THR A 108 3.25 -7.66 -8.58
CA THR A 108 4.03 -6.86 -7.63
C THR A 108 5.18 -7.72 -7.10
N PRO A 109 6.40 -7.16 -6.91
CA PRO A 109 7.54 -7.87 -6.29
C PRO A 109 7.21 -8.51 -4.95
N LEU A 110 6.09 -8.11 -4.36
CA LEU A 110 5.57 -8.66 -3.12
C LEU A 110 4.83 -9.99 -3.30
N SER A 111 4.23 -10.24 -4.48
CA SER A 111 3.63 -11.55 -4.76
C SER A 111 4.70 -12.63 -4.83
N GLU A 112 5.93 -12.27 -5.20
CA GLU A 112 7.09 -13.17 -5.20
C GLU A 112 7.71 -13.34 -3.81
N ALA A 113 7.54 -12.36 -2.91
CA ALA A 113 8.08 -12.41 -1.55
C ALA A 113 7.13 -13.07 -0.53
N ILE A 114 5.85 -13.27 -0.88
CA ILE A 114 4.89 -13.99 -0.05
C ILE A 114 4.83 -15.43 -0.53
N GLU A 115 5.71 -16.28 -0.03
CA GLU A 115 5.69 -17.75 -0.23
C GLU A 115 4.46 -18.43 0.42
N ASN A 116 3.48 -17.66 0.90
CA ASN A 116 2.30 -18.18 1.54
C ASN A 116 1.18 -18.35 0.49
N GLU A 117 0.99 -19.59 0.05
CA GLU A 117 0.01 -19.97 -0.94
C GLU A 117 -1.43 -19.54 -0.57
N GLU A 118 -1.78 -19.52 0.72
CA GLU A 118 -3.10 -19.07 1.18
C GLU A 118 -3.33 -17.58 0.93
N ILE A 119 -2.31 -16.75 1.12
CA ILE A 119 -2.39 -15.30 0.85
C ILE A 119 -2.54 -15.04 -0.65
N GLN A 120 -1.80 -15.78 -1.47
CA GLN A 120 -1.92 -15.68 -2.93
C GLN A 120 -3.32 -16.05 -3.43
N ILE A 121 -3.94 -17.08 -2.84
CA ILE A 121 -5.32 -17.47 -3.15
C ILE A 121 -6.30 -16.35 -2.80
N ILE A 122 -6.12 -15.68 -1.65
CA ILE A 122 -6.96 -14.55 -1.24
C ILE A 122 -6.81 -13.37 -2.21
N ILE A 123 -5.58 -12.99 -2.55
CA ILE A 123 -5.30 -11.88 -3.49
C ILE A 123 -5.94 -12.16 -4.85
N ARG A 124 -5.72 -13.34 -5.44
CA ARG A 124 -6.33 -13.74 -6.71
C ARG A 124 -7.86 -13.74 -6.64
N SER A 125 -8.42 -14.19 -5.51
CA SER A 125 -9.86 -14.20 -5.33
C SER A 125 -10.46 -12.80 -5.24
N ILE A 126 -9.74 -11.83 -4.68
CA ILE A 126 -10.12 -10.42 -4.69
C ILE A 126 -10.04 -9.85 -6.11
N ASP A 127 -8.97 -10.18 -6.86
CA ASP A 127 -8.80 -9.73 -8.24
C ASP A 127 -9.91 -10.17 -9.19
N GLU A 128 -10.47 -11.34 -8.95
CA GLU A 128 -11.60 -11.89 -9.71
C GLU A 128 -12.96 -11.32 -9.29
N MET A 129 -13.02 -10.42 -8.29
CA MET A 129 -14.26 -9.80 -7.86
C MET A 129 -14.63 -8.62 -8.77
N SER A 130 -15.91 -8.21 -8.72
CA SER A 130 -16.35 -7.01 -9.40
C SER A 130 -15.69 -5.76 -8.83
N ASP A 131 -15.44 -4.75 -9.66
CA ASP A 131 -14.79 -3.48 -9.32
C ASP A 131 -15.45 -2.78 -8.14
N ILE A 132 -16.78 -2.99 -7.95
CA ILE A 132 -17.53 -2.44 -6.81
C ILE A 132 -16.91 -2.83 -5.46
N TYR A 133 -16.32 -4.02 -5.35
CA TYR A 133 -15.75 -4.56 -4.11
C TYR A 133 -14.23 -4.68 -4.17
N LYS A 134 -13.67 -4.92 -5.35
CA LYS A 134 -12.25 -5.16 -5.58
C LYS A 134 -11.38 -4.10 -4.92
N ASP A 135 -11.57 -2.83 -5.27
CA ASP A 135 -10.76 -1.72 -4.77
C ASP A 135 -10.79 -1.64 -3.24
N VAL A 136 -12.00 -1.66 -2.68
CA VAL A 136 -12.18 -1.54 -1.22
C VAL A 136 -11.56 -2.71 -0.47
N LEU A 137 -11.68 -3.94 -0.97
CA LEU A 137 -11.09 -5.12 -0.36
C LEU A 137 -9.57 -5.15 -0.53
N THR A 138 -9.06 -4.73 -1.68
CA THR A 138 -7.62 -4.57 -1.91
C THR A 138 -7.03 -3.55 -0.95
N PHE A 139 -7.64 -2.36 -0.82
CA PHE A 139 -7.20 -1.36 0.16
C PHE A 139 -7.26 -1.90 1.60
N LYS A 140 -8.31 -2.65 1.94
CA LYS A 140 -8.50 -3.19 3.29
C LYS A 140 -7.54 -4.31 3.63
N TYR A 141 -7.48 -5.36 2.80
CA TYR A 141 -6.83 -6.63 3.13
C TYR A 141 -5.41 -6.76 2.57
N VAL A 142 -5.14 -6.18 1.40
CA VAL A 142 -3.80 -6.22 0.81
C VAL A 142 -2.96 -5.06 1.35
N TYR A 143 -3.57 -3.86 1.50
CA TYR A 143 -2.86 -2.64 1.86
C TYR A 143 -3.00 -2.23 3.32
N GLY A 144 -3.90 -2.87 4.06
CA GLY A 144 -4.10 -2.63 5.49
C GLY A 144 -4.67 -1.25 5.84
N PHE A 145 -5.39 -0.60 4.91
CA PHE A 145 -5.98 0.71 5.15
C PHE A 145 -7.16 0.63 6.12
N SER A 146 -7.33 1.64 6.95
CA SER A 146 -8.55 1.84 7.74
C SER A 146 -9.70 2.30 6.84
N ASP A 147 -10.94 2.08 7.28
CA ASP A 147 -12.13 2.51 6.54
C ASP A 147 -12.13 4.03 6.23
N LYS A 148 -11.57 4.83 7.15
CA LYS A 148 -11.41 6.28 6.97
C LYS A 148 -10.39 6.61 5.86
N GLU A 149 -9.28 5.91 5.84
CA GLU A 149 -8.24 6.08 4.81
C GLU A 149 -8.75 5.64 3.44
N ILE A 150 -9.49 4.53 3.36
CA ILE A 150 -10.13 4.05 2.13
C ILE A 150 -11.16 5.08 1.63
N ALA A 151 -12.00 5.59 2.53
CA ALA A 151 -13.00 6.62 2.20
C ALA A 151 -12.35 7.85 1.58
N SER A 152 -11.23 8.32 2.18
CA SER A 152 -10.46 9.45 1.66
C SER A 152 -9.79 9.14 0.32
N SER A 153 -9.23 7.94 0.16
CA SER A 153 -8.51 7.53 -1.05
C SER A 153 -9.42 7.34 -2.25
N LEU A 154 -10.61 6.75 -2.03
CA LEU A 154 -11.60 6.49 -3.08
C LEU A 154 -12.62 7.63 -3.24
N ASN A 155 -12.51 8.69 -2.45
CA ASN A 155 -13.46 9.81 -2.43
C ASN A 155 -14.93 9.38 -2.28
N ILE A 156 -15.20 8.43 -1.37
CA ILE A 156 -16.53 7.91 -1.05
C ILE A 156 -16.81 8.02 0.46
N PRO A 157 -18.09 8.09 0.88
CA PRO A 157 -18.43 8.14 2.30
C PRO A 157 -17.92 6.92 3.08
N GLN A 158 -17.44 7.10 4.30
CA GLN A 158 -16.94 6.02 5.15
C GLN A 158 -17.99 4.91 5.39
N ASN A 159 -19.26 5.28 5.52
CA ASN A 159 -20.35 4.30 5.63
C ASN A 159 -20.47 3.42 4.37
N THR A 160 -20.22 4.00 3.19
CA THR A 160 -20.19 3.24 1.93
C THR A 160 -19.03 2.25 1.90
N VAL A 161 -17.85 2.68 2.38
CA VAL A 161 -16.68 1.79 2.54
C VAL A 161 -17.03 0.62 3.45
N HIS A 162 -17.57 0.89 4.63
CA HIS A 162 -17.96 -0.16 5.58
C HIS A 162 -18.96 -1.16 4.98
N GLN A 163 -19.98 -0.67 4.28
CA GLN A 163 -20.96 -1.53 3.60
C GLN A 163 -20.32 -2.39 2.50
N LYS A 164 -19.43 -1.79 1.68
CA LYS A 164 -18.71 -2.51 0.63
C LYS A 164 -17.77 -3.58 1.22
N ILE A 165 -17.04 -3.27 2.28
CA ILE A 165 -16.19 -4.24 2.99
C ILE A 165 -17.05 -5.41 3.49
N THR A 166 -18.13 -5.13 4.20
CA THR A 166 -19.00 -6.17 4.78
C THR A 166 -19.57 -7.10 3.72
N ARG A 167 -20.14 -6.54 2.65
CA ARG A 167 -20.71 -7.32 1.54
C ARG A 167 -19.64 -8.06 0.75
N GLY A 168 -18.55 -7.37 0.41
CA GLY A 168 -17.44 -7.94 -0.34
C GLY A 168 -16.75 -9.09 0.40
N THR A 169 -16.56 -8.96 1.73
CA THR A 169 -15.98 -10.03 2.56
C THR A 169 -16.87 -11.27 2.59
N LYS A 170 -18.19 -11.10 2.61
CA LYS A 170 -19.11 -12.23 2.52
C LYS A 170 -18.96 -12.99 1.19
N ILE A 171 -18.95 -12.27 0.07
CA ILE A 171 -18.76 -12.85 -1.27
C ILE A 171 -17.39 -13.54 -1.39
N LEU A 172 -16.33 -12.90 -0.87
CA LEU A 172 -14.98 -13.46 -0.88
C LEU A 172 -14.91 -14.77 -0.11
N ARG A 173 -15.55 -14.83 1.07
CA ARG A 173 -15.61 -16.05 1.88
C ARG A 173 -16.32 -17.19 1.14
N GLU A 174 -17.49 -16.93 0.55
CA GLU A 174 -18.26 -17.93 -0.23
C GLU A 174 -17.42 -18.47 -1.41
N ARG A 175 -16.65 -17.61 -2.08
CA ARG A 175 -15.73 -18.02 -3.18
C ARG A 175 -14.59 -18.90 -2.68
N LEU A 176 -13.97 -18.53 -1.55
CA LEU A 176 -12.86 -19.31 -0.98
C LEU A 176 -13.33 -20.67 -0.50
N GLU A 177 -14.53 -20.76 0.08
CA GLU A 177 -15.15 -22.04 0.49
C GLU A 177 -15.44 -22.92 -0.72
N SER A 178 -15.96 -22.36 -1.81
CA SER A 178 -16.23 -23.12 -3.04
C SER A 178 -14.95 -23.65 -3.71
N LYS A 179 -13.84 -22.89 -3.66
CA LYS A 179 -12.53 -23.32 -4.19
C LYS A 179 -11.83 -24.37 -3.30
N ARG A 180 -12.22 -24.52 -2.04
CA ARG A 180 -11.70 -25.56 -1.13
C ARG A 180 -12.40 -26.91 -1.30
N LEU A 181 -13.59 -26.93 -1.85
CA LEU A 181 -14.44 -28.12 -1.99
C LEU A 181 -14.37 -28.75 -3.40
N GLY A 182 -13.66 -28.16 -4.34
CA GLY A 182 -13.42 -28.65 -5.70
C GLY A 182 -11.97 -28.94 -5.97
#